data_7c0334d768eed98ef3b50e4e88dbee93
#
_entry.id   7c0334d768eed98ef3b50e4e88dbee93
#
_cell.length_a   1.000
_cell.length_b   1.000
_cell.length_c   1.000
_cell.angle_alpha   90.00
_cell.angle_beta   90.00
_cell.angle_gamma   90.00
#
_symmetry.space_group_name_H-M   'P 1'
#
loop_
_entity.id
_entity.type
_entity.pdbx_description
1 polymer ?
#
loop_
_entity_poly.entity_id
_entity_poly.type
_entity_poly.pdbx_seq_one_letter_code
_entity_poly.pdbx_strand_id
1 'polypeptide(L)'
;HQISAGEAQRVSLARSLMSKPDLLLLDEPFSNIDQSLKEEIQVSVKKLLKRINLTTIIVTHDSYEAFSMADKCGIILDQELKQYDIPYNVHHEPNSIDVANFLNKGIFIDVKVIDSECAVHRLNHEELGEIRGKLSNNFPPGTKVKLLLQPEDLIHDDQSKLKLEVVDRKFRGTNFIYT
;
A
#
# COMPACT_ATOMS: atom_id res chain seq x y z
N HIS A 1 29.66 26.32 -8.81
CA HIS A 1 28.51 25.61 -9.38
C HIS A 1 27.64 25.14 -8.22
N GLN A 2 26.41 25.63 -8.18
CA GLN A 2 25.42 25.07 -7.23
C GLN A 2 24.92 23.76 -7.81
N ILE A 3 25.12 22.67 -7.08
CA ILE A 3 24.55 21.37 -7.39
C ILE A 3 23.05 21.37 -7.06
N SER A 4 22.24 20.66 -7.83
CA SER A 4 20.82 20.50 -7.54
C SER A 4 20.60 19.73 -6.23
N ALA A 5 19.43 19.87 -5.61
CA ALA A 5 19.09 19.14 -4.39
C ALA A 5 19.24 17.61 -4.57
N GLY A 6 18.81 17.07 -5.71
CA GLY A 6 18.96 15.66 -6.02
C GLY A 6 20.42 15.22 -6.21
N GLU A 7 21.28 16.08 -6.79
CA GLU A 7 22.72 15.80 -6.88
C GLU A 7 23.38 15.82 -5.50
N ALA A 8 23.02 16.78 -4.64
CA ALA A 8 23.50 16.86 -3.26
C ALA A 8 23.12 15.59 -2.48
N GLN A 9 21.92 15.08 -2.67
CA GLN A 9 21.44 13.86 -2.03
C GLN A 9 22.22 12.61 -2.49
N ARG A 10 22.48 12.47 -3.80
CA ARG A 10 23.35 11.41 -4.34
C ARG A 10 24.78 11.48 -3.82
N VAL A 11 25.35 12.67 -3.70
CA VAL A 11 26.67 12.87 -3.10
C VAL A 11 26.67 12.48 -1.62
N SER A 12 25.63 12.82 -0.87
CA SER A 12 25.47 12.42 0.53
C SER A 12 25.41 10.90 0.69
N LEU A 13 24.61 10.24 -0.15
CA LEU A 13 24.54 8.76 -0.19
C LEU A 13 25.92 8.15 -0.49
N ALA A 14 26.60 8.64 -1.52
CA ALA A 14 27.94 8.15 -1.88
C ALA A 14 28.94 8.31 -0.73
N ARG A 15 28.91 9.44 -0.02
CA ARG A 15 29.78 9.67 1.17
C ARG A 15 29.49 8.67 2.28
N SER A 16 28.20 8.40 2.55
CA SER A 16 27.80 7.41 3.57
C SER A 16 28.30 6.00 3.23
N LEU A 17 28.32 5.64 1.95
CA LEU A 17 28.79 4.34 1.48
C LEU A 17 30.32 4.20 1.51
N MET A 18 31.07 5.30 1.37
CA MET A 18 32.54 5.29 1.40
C MET A 18 33.10 4.83 2.75
N SER A 19 32.39 5.03 3.83
CA SER A 19 32.79 4.57 5.17
C SER A 19 32.65 3.04 5.35
N LYS A 20 32.07 2.32 4.36
CA LYS A 20 31.78 0.88 4.41
C LYS A 20 31.03 0.49 5.70
N PRO A 21 29.85 1.08 5.95
CA PRO A 21 29.08 0.80 7.17
C PRO A 21 28.51 -0.61 7.14
N ASP A 22 28.27 -1.20 8.32
CA ASP A 22 27.52 -2.47 8.45
C ASP A 22 26.02 -2.27 8.32
N LEU A 23 25.54 -1.05 8.61
CA LEU A 23 24.13 -0.63 8.53
C LEU A 23 24.04 0.78 7.96
N LEU A 24 23.19 0.96 6.96
CA LEU A 24 22.90 2.26 6.37
C LEU A 24 21.48 2.70 6.79
N LEU A 25 21.37 3.90 7.33
CA LEU A 25 20.09 4.53 7.66
C LEU A 25 19.83 5.68 6.69
N LEU A 26 18.70 5.66 6.01
CA LEU A 26 18.28 6.68 5.06
C LEU A 26 16.94 7.26 5.51
N ASP A 27 16.91 8.58 5.70
CA ASP A 27 15.70 9.31 6.03
C ASP A 27 15.29 10.15 4.82
N GLU A 28 14.09 9.87 4.27
CA GLU A 28 13.51 10.50 3.10
C GLU A 28 14.49 10.64 1.90
N PRO A 29 15.18 9.55 1.49
CA PRO A 29 16.32 9.66 0.58
C PRO A 29 15.95 10.09 -0.84
N PHE A 30 14.68 10.12 -1.22
CA PHE A 30 14.22 10.47 -2.56
C PHE A 30 13.21 11.62 -2.60
N SER A 31 12.99 12.31 -1.48
CA SER A 31 11.98 13.37 -1.35
C SER A 31 12.23 14.59 -2.26
N ASN A 32 13.49 14.90 -2.56
CA ASN A 32 13.89 16.08 -3.33
C ASN A 32 14.31 15.74 -4.78
N ILE A 33 13.84 14.63 -5.30
CA ILE A 33 14.15 14.17 -6.65
C ILE A 33 12.91 14.32 -7.53
N ASP A 34 13.10 14.85 -8.75
CA ASP A 34 12.04 14.94 -9.74
C ASP A 34 11.44 13.57 -10.03
N GLN A 35 10.11 13.50 -10.10
CA GLN A 35 9.37 12.24 -10.28
C GLN A 35 9.86 11.41 -11.48
N SER A 36 10.25 12.09 -12.58
CA SER A 36 10.76 11.43 -13.79
C SER A 36 12.10 10.69 -13.59
N LEU A 37 12.92 11.13 -12.63
CA LEU A 37 14.22 10.53 -12.33
C LEU A 37 14.17 9.62 -11.09
N LYS A 38 13.14 9.75 -10.28
CA LYS A 38 13.01 9.07 -8.99
C LYS A 38 13.09 7.55 -9.14
N GLU A 39 12.32 6.98 -10.05
CA GLU A 39 12.26 5.53 -10.28
C GLU A 39 13.62 4.98 -10.76
N GLU A 40 14.28 5.66 -11.71
CA GLU A 40 15.59 5.25 -12.21
C GLU A 40 16.65 5.25 -11.11
N ILE A 41 16.65 6.29 -10.28
CA ILE A 41 17.59 6.41 -9.15
C ILE A 41 17.31 5.34 -8.10
N GLN A 42 16.05 5.10 -7.75
CA GLN A 42 15.65 4.03 -6.81
C GLN A 42 16.14 2.65 -7.28
N VAL A 43 15.90 2.32 -8.55
CA VAL A 43 16.36 1.05 -9.15
C VAL A 43 17.89 0.94 -9.07
N SER A 44 18.61 2.02 -9.39
CA SER A 44 20.07 2.04 -9.37
C SER A 44 20.62 1.89 -7.97
N VAL A 45 20.04 2.60 -6.98
CA VAL A 45 20.43 2.51 -5.57
C VAL A 45 20.12 1.12 -5.01
N LYS A 46 18.94 0.56 -5.27
CA LYS A 46 18.57 -0.80 -4.84
C LYS A 46 19.55 -1.84 -5.38
N LYS A 47 19.90 -1.77 -6.67
CA LYS A 47 20.89 -2.66 -7.30
C LYS A 47 22.27 -2.53 -6.63
N LEU A 48 22.70 -1.31 -6.33
CA LEU A 48 23.97 -1.06 -5.66
C LEU A 48 23.98 -1.68 -4.26
N LEU A 49 22.97 -1.37 -3.43
CA LEU A 49 22.86 -1.88 -2.06
C LEU A 49 22.85 -3.41 -2.02
N LYS A 50 22.11 -4.06 -2.94
CA LYS A 50 22.09 -5.51 -3.07
C LYS A 50 23.44 -6.08 -3.49
N ARG A 51 24.12 -5.43 -4.45
CA ARG A 51 25.45 -5.89 -4.92
C ARG A 51 26.51 -5.87 -3.84
N ILE A 52 26.46 -4.87 -2.95
CA ILE A 52 27.40 -4.76 -1.82
C ILE A 52 26.91 -5.47 -0.56
N ASN A 53 25.74 -6.11 -0.62
CA ASN A 53 25.08 -6.82 0.49
C ASN A 53 24.98 -5.98 1.79
N LEU A 54 24.59 -4.71 1.65
CA LEU A 54 24.50 -3.77 2.76
C LEU A 54 23.11 -3.76 3.37
N THR A 55 23.01 -4.06 4.66
CA THR A 55 21.77 -3.89 5.41
C THR A 55 21.38 -2.42 5.44
N THR A 56 20.15 -2.12 5.03
CA THR A 56 19.68 -0.73 4.91
C THR A 56 18.28 -0.59 5.50
N ILE A 57 18.09 0.47 6.28
CA ILE A 57 16.78 0.92 6.74
C ILE A 57 16.46 2.23 6.04
N ILE A 58 15.29 2.29 5.40
CA ILE A 58 14.79 3.48 4.72
C ILE A 58 13.53 3.93 5.45
N VAL A 59 13.49 5.19 5.85
CA VAL A 59 12.29 5.85 6.35
C VAL A 59 11.74 6.73 5.25
N THR A 60 10.47 6.59 4.92
CA THR A 60 9.79 7.38 3.91
C THR A 60 8.29 7.47 4.21
N HIS A 61 7.64 8.55 3.80
CA HIS A 61 6.18 8.68 3.80
C HIS A 61 5.54 8.20 2.49
N ASP A 62 6.35 7.84 1.48
CA ASP A 62 5.87 7.36 0.19
C ASP A 62 5.80 5.83 0.20
N SER A 63 4.58 5.29 0.22
CA SER A 63 4.36 3.85 0.22
C SER A 63 4.91 3.15 -1.04
N TYR A 64 4.91 3.83 -2.20
CA TYR A 64 5.47 3.28 -3.43
C TYR A 64 6.98 3.13 -3.35
N GLU A 65 7.68 4.10 -2.72
CA GLU A 65 9.11 3.95 -2.42
C GLU A 65 9.37 2.74 -1.55
N ALA A 66 8.65 2.65 -0.42
CA ALA A 66 8.81 1.55 0.51
C ALA A 66 8.60 0.20 -0.19
N PHE A 67 7.52 0.06 -0.97
CA PHE A 67 7.19 -1.19 -1.65
C PHE A 67 8.17 -1.55 -2.77
N SER A 68 8.72 -0.57 -3.48
CA SER A 68 9.68 -0.80 -4.56
C SER A 68 11.08 -1.14 -4.05
N MET A 69 11.47 -0.55 -2.92
CA MET A 69 12.85 -0.62 -2.41
C MET A 69 13.06 -1.76 -1.42
N ALA A 70 12.11 -2.02 -0.53
CA ALA A 70 12.32 -2.87 0.62
C ALA A 70 12.09 -4.37 0.35
N ASP A 71 12.78 -5.22 1.08
CA ASP A 71 12.48 -6.64 1.19
C ASP A 71 11.41 -6.89 2.28
N LYS A 72 11.33 -6.00 3.29
CA LYS A 72 10.29 -5.94 4.31
C LYS A 72 9.92 -4.50 4.62
N CYS A 73 8.62 -4.26 4.87
CA CYS A 73 8.07 -2.96 5.22
C CYS A 73 7.49 -2.96 6.63
N GLY A 74 7.73 -1.89 7.36
CA GLY A 74 7.08 -1.59 8.63
C GLY A 74 6.17 -0.37 8.52
N ILE A 75 4.93 -0.47 8.97
CA ILE A 75 4.00 0.65 9.09
C ILE A 75 4.00 1.11 10.54
N ILE A 76 4.40 2.36 10.76
CA ILE A 76 4.41 3.00 12.08
C ILE A 76 3.30 4.05 12.11
N LEU A 77 2.35 3.88 13.02
CA LEU A 77 1.27 4.84 13.29
C LEU A 77 1.19 5.03 14.79
N ASP A 78 0.94 6.26 15.23
CA ASP A 78 0.84 6.61 16.65
C ASP A 78 2.03 6.12 17.49
N GLN A 79 3.25 6.21 16.92
CA GLN A 79 4.50 5.77 17.53
C GLN A 79 4.61 4.25 17.78
N GLU A 80 3.72 3.46 17.18
CA GLU A 80 3.72 2.00 17.29
C GLU A 80 3.92 1.34 15.92
N LEU A 81 4.67 0.23 15.89
CA LEU A 81 4.80 -0.62 14.72
C LEU A 81 3.52 -1.46 14.57
N LYS A 82 2.62 -1.00 13.67
CA LYS A 82 1.31 -1.65 13.47
C LYS A 82 1.38 -2.90 12.60
N GLN A 83 2.25 -2.90 11.58
CA GLN A 83 2.45 -4.06 10.70
C GLN A 83 3.89 -4.14 10.24
N TYR A 84 4.43 -5.35 10.13
CA TYR A 84 5.77 -5.61 9.58
C TYR A 84 5.76 -6.90 8.78
N ASP A 85 5.89 -6.79 7.46
CA ASP A 85 5.84 -7.93 6.54
C ASP A 85 6.52 -7.58 5.21
N ILE A 86 6.49 -8.53 4.25
CA ILE A 86 6.89 -8.24 2.87
C ILE A 86 5.93 -7.21 2.25
N PRO A 87 6.40 -6.38 1.30
CA PRO A 87 5.60 -5.33 0.66
C PRO A 87 4.25 -5.81 0.13
N TYR A 88 4.22 -6.99 -0.47
CA TYR A 88 2.99 -7.58 -1.03
C TYR A 88 1.91 -7.79 0.05
N ASN A 89 2.27 -8.38 1.19
CA ASN A 89 1.33 -8.63 2.27
C ASN A 89 0.87 -7.32 2.93
N VAL A 90 1.80 -6.37 3.16
CA VAL A 90 1.44 -5.04 3.69
C VAL A 90 0.43 -4.35 2.79
N HIS A 91 0.59 -4.50 1.46
CA HIS A 91 -0.30 -3.88 0.48
C HIS A 91 -1.66 -4.58 0.37
N HIS A 92 -1.69 -5.91 0.31
CA HIS A 92 -2.91 -6.68 0.01
C HIS A 92 -3.63 -7.20 1.25
N GLU A 93 -2.94 -7.31 2.38
CA GLU A 93 -3.46 -7.89 3.62
C GLU A 93 -3.17 -6.96 4.81
N PRO A 94 -3.72 -5.71 4.82
CA PRO A 94 -3.56 -4.82 5.95
C PRO A 94 -4.17 -5.48 7.21
N ASN A 95 -3.40 -5.52 8.30
CA ASN A 95 -3.79 -6.23 9.52
C ASN A 95 -4.77 -5.46 10.42
N SER A 96 -5.04 -4.19 10.09
CA SER A 96 -5.95 -3.33 10.84
C SER A 96 -6.60 -2.27 9.95
N ILE A 97 -7.70 -1.71 10.45
CA ILE A 97 -8.40 -0.59 9.81
C ILE A 97 -7.45 0.61 9.64
N ASP A 98 -6.62 0.89 10.64
CA ASP A 98 -5.70 2.03 10.62
C ASP A 98 -4.66 1.88 9.52
N VAL A 99 -4.09 0.69 9.35
CA VAL A 99 -3.14 0.39 8.27
C VAL A 99 -3.81 0.50 6.90
N ALA A 100 -5.03 -0.04 6.73
CA ALA A 100 -5.76 0.05 5.49
C ALA A 100 -6.10 1.52 5.12
N ASN A 101 -6.52 2.31 6.10
CA ASN A 101 -6.78 3.74 5.92
C ASN A 101 -5.49 4.50 5.56
N PHE A 102 -4.39 4.24 6.25
CA PHE A 102 -3.09 4.85 5.95
C PHE A 102 -2.64 4.58 4.52
N LEU A 103 -2.88 3.37 4.03
CA LEU A 103 -2.54 2.97 2.67
C LEU A 103 -3.60 3.40 1.62
N ASN A 104 -4.67 4.07 2.02
CA ASN A 104 -5.81 4.46 1.15
C ASN A 104 -6.36 3.28 0.34
N LYS A 105 -6.56 2.13 0.99
CA LYS A 105 -6.91 0.88 0.31
C LYS A 105 -8.36 0.76 -0.14
N GLY A 106 -9.22 1.65 0.24
CA GLY A 106 -10.64 1.60 -0.08
C GLY A 106 -11.49 2.11 1.05
N ILE A 107 -12.71 1.61 1.14
CA ILE A 107 -13.67 1.98 2.17
C ILE A 107 -14.07 0.76 3.00
N PHE A 108 -14.46 1.01 4.25
CA PHE A 108 -15.04 -0.03 5.09
C PHE A 108 -16.56 0.05 5.05
N ILE A 109 -17.19 -1.09 4.73
CA ILE A 109 -18.65 -1.23 4.76
C ILE A 109 -19.05 -2.20 5.87
N ASP A 110 -20.21 -1.95 6.50
CA ASP A 110 -20.75 -2.82 7.53
C ASP A 110 -21.53 -3.96 6.88
N VAL A 111 -21.13 -5.19 7.14
CA VAL A 111 -21.76 -6.39 6.58
C VAL A 111 -22.10 -7.38 7.67
N LYS A 112 -23.09 -8.24 7.38
CA LYS A 112 -23.50 -9.33 8.26
C LYS A 112 -23.08 -10.66 7.66
N VAL A 113 -22.42 -11.51 8.44
CA VAL A 113 -22.03 -12.85 8.00
C VAL A 113 -23.27 -13.70 7.82
N ILE A 114 -23.46 -14.29 6.63
CA ILE A 114 -24.51 -15.25 6.32
C ILE A 114 -23.99 -16.65 6.63
N ASP A 115 -22.80 -16.95 6.09
CA ASP A 115 -22.22 -18.28 6.12
C ASP A 115 -20.70 -18.19 6.15
N SER A 116 -20.04 -19.10 6.87
CA SER A 116 -18.59 -19.15 7.08
C SER A 116 -17.98 -20.53 6.71
N GLU A 117 -18.61 -21.30 5.86
CA GLU A 117 -18.17 -22.68 5.57
C GLU A 117 -16.94 -22.77 4.65
N CYS A 118 -16.52 -21.69 4.02
CA CYS A 118 -15.42 -21.68 3.04
C CYS A 118 -14.44 -20.54 3.27
N ALA A 119 -13.29 -20.60 2.61
CA ALA A 119 -12.31 -19.52 2.58
C ALA A 119 -12.88 -18.18 2.07
N VAL A 120 -14.00 -18.21 1.37
CA VAL A 120 -14.77 -17.06 0.91
C VAL A 120 -16.12 -17.07 1.59
N HIS A 121 -16.37 -16.08 2.43
CA HIS A 121 -17.60 -15.98 3.22
C HIS A 121 -18.71 -15.31 2.41
N ARG A 122 -19.95 -15.75 2.64
CA ARG A 122 -21.15 -15.07 2.15
C ARG A 122 -21.56 -14.02 3.17
N LEU A 123 -21.70 -12.79 2.70
CA LEU A 123 -21.94 -11.61 3.52
C LEU A 123 -23.17 -10.88 2.97
N ASN A 124 -23.91 -10.19 3.84
CA ASN A 124 -25.03 -9.35 3.45
C ASN A 124 -24.78 -7.91 3.84
N HIS A 125 -24.88 -7.00 2.88
CA HIS A 125 -24.93 -5.56 3.08
C HIS A 125 -26.35 -5.06 2.83
N GLU A 126 -26.79 -4.05 3.57
CA GLU A 126 -28.20 -3.56 3.50
C GLU A 126 -28.58 -3.08 2.09
N GLU A 127 -27.70 -2.36 1.41
CA GLU A 127 -27.95 -1.78 0.09
C GLU A 127 -27.38 -2.64 -1.05
N LEU A 128 -26.19 -3.22 -0.88
CA LEU A 128 -25.53 -4.00 -1.91
C LEU A 128 -26.04 -5.45 -2.00
N GLY A 129 -26.82 -5.91 -1.01
CA GLY A 129 -27.31 -7.27 -0.93
C GLY A 129 -26.23 -8.29 -0.58
N GLU A 130 -26.31 -9.50 -1.17
CA GLU A 130 -25.36 -10.57 -0.92
C GLU A 130 -24.06 -10.34 -1.70
N ILE A 131 -22.96 -10.32 -0.98
CA ILE A 131 -21.59 -10.19 -1.51
C ILE A 131 -20.71 -11.33 -1.00
N ARG A 132 -19.60 -11.58 -1.68
CA ARG A 132 -18.61 -12.57 -1.26
C ARG A 132 -17.31 -11.87 -0.89
N GLY A 133 -16.72 -12.25 0.24
CA GLY A 133 -15.47 -11.67 0.72
C GLY A 133 -14.64 -12.61 1.57
N LYS A 134 -13.35 -12.35 1.63
CA LYS A 134 -12.46 -13.01 2.59
C LYS A 134 -12.56 -12.30 3.93
N LEU A 135 -12.68 -13.07 5.01
CA LEU A 135 -12.54 -12.57 6.37
C LEU A 135 -11.25 -13.13 6.97
N SER A 136 -10.60 -12.34 7.82
CA SER A 136 -9.37 -12.75 8.51
C SER A 136 -9.60 -13.88 9.51
N ASN A 137 -10.84 -14.03 9.99
CA ASN A 137 -11.24 -15.05 10.95
C ASN A 137 -12.61 -15.64 10.57
N ASN A 138 -12.90 -16.81 11.09
CA ASN A 138 -14.24 -17.39 11.00
C ASN A 138 -15.16 -16.72 12.03
N PHE A 139 -16.22 -16.11 11.56
CA PHE A 139 -17.26 -15.49 12.39
C PHE A 139 -18.54 -16.29 12.30
N PRO A 140 -19.29 -16.46 13.42
CA PRO A 140 -20.59 -17.10 13.38
C PRO A 140 -21.58 -16.37 12.47
N PRO A 141 -22.50 -17.08 11.80
CA PRO A 141 -23.60 -16.45 11.07
C PRO A 141 -24.34 -15.43 11.94
N GLY A 142 -24.67 -14.29 11.35
CA GLY A 142 -25.33 -13.18 12.04
C GLY A 142 -24.38 -12.13 12.64
N THR A 143 -23.07 -12.40 12.73
CA THR A 143 -22.09 -11.43 13.22
C THR A 143 -21.99 -10.23 12.28
N LYS A 144 -21.97 -9.02 12.86
CA LYS A 144 -21.65 -7.80 12.12
C LYS A 144 -20.14 -7.60 12.08
N VAL A 145 -19.60 -7.40 10.90
CA VAL A 145 -18.17 -7.15 10.66
C VAL A 145 -17.99 -6.01 9.69
N LYS A 146 -16.81 -5.38 9.71
CA LYS A 146 -16.40 -4.42 8.69
C LYS A 146 -15.64 -5.13 7.58
N LEU A 147 -16.09 -4.96 6.34
CA LEU A 147 -15.43 -5.47 5.15
C LEU A 147 -14.73 -4.31 4.46
N LEU A 148 -13.44 -4.49 4.15
CA LEU A 148 -12.73 -3.57 3.27
C LEU A 148 -13.17 -3.83 1.83
N LEU A 149 -13.73 -2.81 1.19
CA LEU A 149 -14.09 -2.79 -0.22
C LEU A 149 -13.06 -1.94 -0.97
N GLN A 150 -12.33 -2.55 -1.87
CA GLN A 150 -11.34 -1.87 -2.71
C GLN A 150 -11.94 -1.56 -4.09
N PRO A 151 -11.46 -0.53 -4.81
CA PRO A 151 -11.93 -0.23 -6.15
C PRO A 151 -11.81 -1.41 -7.12
N GLU A 152 -10.79 -2.24 -6.93
CA GLU A 152 -10.51 -3.43 -7.75
C GLU A 152 -11.48 -4.60 -7.49
N ASP A 153 -12.22 -4.57 -6.39
CA ASP A 153 -13.25 -5.56 -6.07
C ASP A 153 -14.54 -5.32 -6.86
N LEU A 154 -14.68 -4.14 -7.47
CA LEU A 154 -15.85 -3.75 -8.25
C LEU A 154 -15.62 -4.06 -9.74
N ILE A 155 -16.42 -4.95 -10.27
CA ILE A 155 -16.41 -5.32 -11.69
C ILE A 155 -17.67 -4.78 -12.35
N HIS A 156 -17.51 -4.07 -13.48
CA HIS A 156 -18.66 -3.64 -14.27
C HIS A 156 -19.38 -4.83 -14.88
N ASP A 157 -20.70 -4.93 -14.64
CA ASP A 157 -21.57 -5.96 -15.19
C ASP A 157 -22.91 -5.33 -15.59
N ASP A 158 -23.19 -5.30 -16.89
CA ASP A 158 -24.44 -4.77 -17.45
C ASP A 158 -25.69 -5.55 -16.99
N GLN A 159 -25.52 -6.83 -16.61
CA GLN A 159 -26.59 -7.71 -16.15
C GLN A 159 -26.75 -7.68 -14.61
N SER A 160 -25.89 -6.95 -13.90
CA SER A 160 -25.99 -6.83 -12.45
C SER A 160 -27.35 -6.24 -12.04
N LYS A 161 -27.92 -6.80 -10.99
CA LYS A 161 -29.12 -6.26 -10.35
C LYS A 161 -28.82 -4.98 -9.57
N LEU A 162 -27.59 -4.84 -9.09
CA LEU A 162 -27.10 -3.64 -8.43
C LEU A 162 -26.82 -2.59 -9.51
N LYS A 163 -27.48 -1.44 -9.39
CA LYS A 163 -27.23 -0.28 -10.24
C LYS A 163 -26.76 0.85 -9.36
N LEU A 164 -25.61 1.40 -9.69
CA LEU A 164 -25.01 2.55 -9.01
C LEU A 164 -25.08 3.76 -9.95
N GLU A 165 -25.38 4.91 -9.40
CA GLU A 165 -25.36 6.18 -10.12
C GLU A 165 -23.93 6.76 -10.07
N VAL A 166 -23.39 7.12 -11.23
CA VAL A 166 -22.10 7.82 -11.29
C VAL A 166 -22.32 9.31 -11.03
N VAL A 167 -21.92 9.77 -9.86
CA VAL A 167 -22.06 11.17 -9.43
C VAL A 167 -20.94 12.04 -10.01
N ASP A 168 -19.74 11.52 -10.12
CA ASP A 168 -18.58 12.24 -10.66
C ASP A 168 -17.65 11.31 -11.42
N ARG A 169 -16.93 11.86 -12.40
CA ARG A 169 -15.94 11.14 -13.20
C ARG A 169 -14.71 11.99 -13.41
N LYS A 170 -13.56 11.53 -12.89
CA LYS A 170 -12.27 12.21 -13.03
C LYS A 170 -11.31 11.39 -13.87
N PHE A 171 -10.74 12.01 -14.90
CA PHE A 171 -9.68 11.40 -15.69
C PHE A 171 -8.32 11.62 -15.02
N ARG A 172 -7.55 10.54 -14.84
CA ARG A 172 -6.20 10.56 -14.25
C ARG A 172 -5.13 10.00 -15.20
N GLY A 173 -5.16 10.44 -16.46
CA GLY A 173 -4.17 10.04 -17.46
C GLY A 173 -4.48 8.69 -18.10
N THR A 174 -4.32 7.60 -17.40
CA THR A 174 -4.56 6.23 -17.88
C THR A 174 -5.93 5.68 -17.51
N ASN A 175 -6.51 6.16 -16.41
CA ASN A 175 -7.73 5.61 -15.84
C ASN A 175 -8.75 6.71 -15.53
N PHE A 176 -10.04 6.32 -15.49
CA PHE A 176 -11.10 7.13 -14.93
C PHE A 176 -11.42 6.66 -13.52
N ILE A 177 -11.59 7.62 -12.61
CA ILE A 177 -12.15 7.39 -11.28
C ILE A 177 -13.61 7.83 -11.34
N TYR A 178 -14.49 6.93 -10.95
CA TYR A 178 -15.93 7.17 -10.79
C TYR A 178 -16.25 7.29 -9.30
N THR A 179 -17.08 8.26 -8.96
CA THR A 179 -17.60 8.46 -7.60
C THR A 179 -19.10 8.40 -7.63
#